data_347deda376355b95a0a6d0072d0ab635
#
_entry.id   347deda376355b95a0a6d0072d0ab635
#
_cell.length_a   1.000
_cell.length_b   1.000
_cell.length_c   1.000
_cell.angle_alpha   90.00
_cell.angle_beta   90.00
_cell.angle_gamma   90.00
#
_symmetry.space_group_name_H-M   'P 1'
#
loop_
_entity.id
_entity.type
_entity.pdbx_description
1 polymer ?
#
loop_
_entity_poly.entity_id
_entity_poly.type
_entity_poly.pdbx_seq_one_letter_code
_entity_poly.pdbx_strand_id
1 'polypeptide(L)'
;MDEIIELLSVSLLESEGEKINELKDLASRLKLEFGWHYLLDISWIIRQIELTAGKRIIDAGAGTGVIQWYLAENGAAVISIDRANRENLPLKFRRRFRVEGLRSHDLSSTVTPDGVNRRTVKSLTADWIDQIRYGFDQLSANQDQNLPSQVIIYNQDLTELVDIADDSIDSVVAVSSLEHNSPQDLEAVVAELIRVLKPGGALLATLGASKVDDWFHEPSQGWCYSEKTLRKIFQIPTETPSNYAQYDLLFEYLINNKELQENLASFYYQSGDNGMPWGVWNPEYMPVGICKIKKG
;
A
#
# COMPACT_ATOMS: atom_id res chain seq x y z
N MET A 1 -5.68 13.76 -16.22
CA MET A 1 -6.02 13.49 -14.80
C MET A 1 -6.00 14.81 -14.07
N ASP A 2 -6.95 15.04 -13.14
CA ASP A 2 -7.04 16.29 -12.37
C ASP A 2 -6.45 16.07 -10.97
N GLU A 3 -6.02 17.16 -10.32
CA GLU A 3 -5.64 17.12 -8.91
C GLU A 3 -6.89 16.91 -8.04
N ILE A 4 -6.82 16.03 -7.04
CA ILE A 4 -7.95 15.63 -6.19
C ILE A 4 -7.54 15.68 -4.71
N ILE A 5 -8.48 16.08 -3.86
CA ILE A 5 -8.43 15.87 -2.42
C ILE A 5 -9.86 15.54 -1.95
N GLU A 6 -10.09 14.31 -1.50
CA GLU A 6 -11.43 13.87 -1.10
C GLU A 6 -11.40 12.82 0.01
N LEU A 7 -12.31 12.95 0.98
CA LEU A 7 -12.59 11.91 1.96
C LEU A 7 -13.20 10.69 1.25
N LEU A 8 -12.73 9.50 1.62
CA LEU A 8 -13.14 8.27 0.94
C LEU A 8 -14.53 7.82 1.40
N SER A 9 -15.47 7.79 0.48
CA SER A 9 -16.83 7.33 0.74
C SER A 9 -16.92 5.81 0.68
N VAL A 10 -17.73 5.20 1.55
CA VAL A 10 -18.05 3.77 1.51
C VAL A 10 -18.77 3.34 0.22
N SER A 11 -19.33 4.28 -0.54
CA SER A 11 -19.89 4.02 -1.88
C SER A 11 -18.87 3.49 -2.88
N LEU A 12 -17.57 3.66 -2.61
CA LEU A 12 -16.48 3.06 -3.40
C LEU A 12 -16.56 1.53 -3.39
N LEU A 13 -17.03 0.91 -2.30
CA LEU A 13 -17.14 -0.54 -2.19
C LEU A 13 -18.14 -1.11 -3.21
N GLU A 14 -19.25 -0.38 -3.44
CA GLU A 14 -20.24 -0.77 -4.43
C GLU A 14 -19.77 -0.46 -5.86
N SER A 15 -19.23 0.74 -6.09
CA SER A 15 -18.84 1.17 -7.44
C SER A 15 -17.64 0.39 -8.00
N GLU A 16 -16.74 -0.09 -7.15
CA GLU A 16 -15.53 -0.82 -7.54
C GLU A 16 -15.61 -2.33 -7.19
N GLY A 17 -16.80 -2.88 -6.98
CA GLY A 17 -17.03 -4.23 -6.45
C GLY A 17 -16.31 -5.35 -7.21
N GLU A 18 -16.18 -5.29 -8.54
CA GLU A 18 -15.42 -6.27 -9.32
C GLU A 18 -13.92 -6.23 -8.95
N LYS A 19 -13.32 -5.05 -8.92
CA LYS A 19 -11.89 -4.88 -8.56
C LYS A 19 -11.62 -5.26 -7.11
N ILE A 20 -12.57 -4.98 -6.21
CA ILE A 20 -12.49 -5.40 -4.80
C ILE A 20 -12.47 -6.92 -4.69
N ASN A 21 -13.28 -7.64 -5.46
CA ASN A 21 -13.27 -9.10 -5.48
C ASN A 21 -11.93 -9.64 -6.01
N GLU A 22 -11.38 -9.07 -7.08
CA GLU A 22 -10.04 -9.41 -7.58
C GLU A 22 -8.95 -9.19 -6.51
N LEU A 23 -9.02 -8.08 -5.78
CA LEU A 23 -8.09 -7.77 -4.68
C LEU A 23 -8.21 -8.78 -3.53
N LYS A 24 -9.44 -9.10 -3.11
CA LYS A 24 -9.72 -10.10 -2.07
C LYS A 24 -9.20 -11.48 -2.47
N ASP A 25 -9.41 -11.89 -3.72
CA ASP A 25 -8.91 -13.15 -4.27
C ASP A 25 -7.38 -13.17 -4.29
N LEU A 26 -6.74 -12.09 -4.73
CA LEU A 26 -5.28 -11.98 -4.72
C LEU A 26 -4.73 -12.01 -3.28
N ALA A 27 -5.31 -11.24 -2.37
CA ALA A 27 -4.92 -11.23 -0.96
C ALA A 27 -5.06 -12.63 -0.33
N SER A 28 -6.16 -13.32 -0.59
CA SER A 28 -6.38 -14.70 -0.13
C SER A 28 -5.30 -15.66 -0.64
N ARG A 29 -4.99 -15.62 -1.95
CA ARG A 29 -3.92 -16.45 -2.56
C ARG A 29 -2.54 -16.16 -1.98
N LEU A 30 -2.28 -14.91 -1.58
CA LEU A 30 -1.03 -14.47 -0.97
C LEU A 30 -1.05 -14.56 0.55
N LYS A 31 -2.17 -14.98 1.17
CA LYS A 31 -2.38 -15.00 2.62
C LYS A 31 -2.07 -13.62 3.24
N LEU A 32 -2.63 -12.57 2.65
CA LEU A 32 -2.57 -11.20 3.12
C LEU A 32 -3.93 -10.80 3.69
N GLU A 33 -3.91 -9.87 4.62
CA GLU A 33 -5.10 -9.28 5.22
C GLU A 33 -5.08 -7.76 4.95
N PHE A 34 -6.25 -7.13 5.03
CA PHE A 34 -6.40 -5.70 4.83
C PHE A 34 -6.47 -4.97 6.16
N GLY A 35 -5.85 -3.79 6.25
CA GLY A 35 -6.15 -2.81 7.28
C GLY A 35 -7.63 -2.39 7.20
N TRP A 36 -8.18 -1.84 8.30
CA TRP A 36 -9.62 -1.62 8.45
C TRP A 36 -10.25 -0.72 7.36
N HIS A 37 -9.49 0.20 6.76
CA HIS A 37 -9.98 1.04 5.66
C HIS A 37 -9.27 0.75 4.32
N TYR A 38 -8.36 -0.23 4.26
CA TYR A 38 -7.55 -0.47 3.06
C TYR A 38 -8.36 -0.84 1.83
N LEU A 39 -9.55 -1.44 2.00
CA LEU A 39 -10.44 -1.69 0.86
C LEU A 39 -10.91 -0.38 0.21
N LEU A 40 -11.16 0.67 1.00
CA LEU A 40 -11.47 1.99 0.47
C LEU A 40 -10.26 2.63 -0.22
N ASP A 41 -9.12 2.60 0.46
CA ASP A 41 -7.87 3.18 -0.04
C ASP A 41 -7.46 2.62 -1.39
N ILE A 42 -7.39 1.28 -1.46
CA ILE A 42 -6.93 0.61 -2.67
C ILE A 42 -7.95 0.76 -3.79
N SER A 43 -9.26 0.70 -3.49
CA SER A 43 -10.31 0.93 -4.48
C SER A 43 -10.24 2.32 -5.07
N TRP A 44 -9.99 3.33 -4.23
CA TRP A 44 -9.81 4.70 -4.68
C TRP A 44 -8.57 4.84 -5.57
N ILE A 45 -7.42 4.30 -5.16
CA ILE A 45 -6.19 4.32 -5.97
C ILE A 45 -6.40 3.63 -7.31
N ILE A 46 -7.02 2.44 -7.33
CA ILE A 46 -7.27 1.68 -8.58
C ILE A 46 -8.21 2.45 -9.51
N ARG A 47 -9.18 3.18 -8.97
CA ARG A 47 -10.06 4.04 -9.77
C ARG A 47 -9.31 5.19 -10.41
N GLN A 48 -8.31 5.75 -9.71
CA GLN A 48 -7.56 6.92 -10.19
C GLN A 48 -6.37 6.55 -11.07
N ILE A 49 -5.75 5.41 -10.86
CA ILE A 49 -4.53 5.05 -11.58
C ILE A 49 -4.84 4.60 -13.00
N GLU A 50 -4.09 5.12 -13.95
CA GLU A 50 -4.11 4.60 -15.33
C GLU A 50 -3.17 3.40 -15.44
N LEU A 51 -3.73 2.19 -15.31
CA LEU A 51 -2.99 0.94 -15.47
C LEU A 51 -2.82 0.59 -16.94
N THR A 52 -1.62 0.83 -17.47
CA THR A 52 -1.19 0.35 -18.77
C THR A 52 0.07 -0.50 -18.63
N ALA A 53 0.15 -1.59 -19.38
CA ALA A 53 1.29 -2.48 -19.33
C ALA A 53 2.61 -1.72 -19.61
N GLY A 54 3.64 -2.05 -18.83
CA GLY A 54 4.97 -1.45 -18.95
C GLY A 54 5.17 -0.13 -18.22
N LYS A 55 4.15 0.47 -17.59
CA LYS A 55 4.35 1.64 -16.71
C LYS A 55 5.21 1.28 -15.51
N ARG A 56 6.10 2.20 -15.15
CA ARG A 56 6.91 2.12 -13.93
C ARG A 56 6.18 2.82 -12.80
N ILE A 57 5.81 2.04 -11.79
CA ILE A 57 5.02 2.53 -10.65
C ILE A 57 5.80 2.30 -9.36
N ILE A 58 5.89 3.32 -8.51
CA ILE A 58 6.37 3.17 -7.13
C ILE A 58 5.18 2.84 -6.22
N ASP A 59 5.33 1.82 -5.36
CA ASP A 59 4.52 1.63 -4.16
C ASP A 59 5.34 2.13 -2.97
N ALA A 60 4.94 3.28 -2.42
CA ALA A 60 5.67 4.01 -1.38
C ALA A 60 5.15 3.64 0.02
N GLY A 61 6.04 3.09 0.86
CA GLY A 61 5.68 2.51 2.15
C GLY A 61 4.97 1.17 1.97
N ALA A 62 5.43 0.37 1.02
CA ALA A 62 4.76 -0.80 0.50
C ALA A 62 4.60 -1.96 1.51
N GLY A 63 5.50 -2.06 2.51
CA GLY A 63 5.55 -3.23 3.38
C GLY A 63 5.46 -4.54 2.59
N THR A 64 4.50 -5.37 2.95
CA THR A 64 4.10 -6.56 2.17
C THR A 64 2.65 -6.44 1.68
N GLY A 65 2.12 -5.21 1.58
CA GLY A 65 0.75 -4.92 1.19
C GLY A 65 0.36 -5.47 -0.18
N VAL A 66 -0.96 -5.60 -0.44
CA VAL A 66 -1.46 -6.27 -1.64
C VAL A 66 -1.31 -5.44 -2.91
N ILE A 67 -1.24 -4.10 -2.80
CA ILE A 67 -1.30 -3.20 -3.96
C ILE A 67 -0.14 -3.42 -4.93
N GLN A 68 1.10 -3.58 -4.45
CA GLN A 68 2.27 -3.85 -5.29
C GLN A 68 2.08 -5.10 -6.16
N TRP A 69 1.47 -6.14 -5.59
CA TRP A 69 1.22 -7.40 -6.30
C TRP A 69 0.10 -7.27 -7.32
N TYR A 70 -0.95 -6.53 -6.97
CA TYR A 70 -2.06 -6.24 -7.89
C TYR A 70 -1.58 -5.42 -9.10
N LEU A 71 -0.80 -4.37 -8.87
CA LEU A 71 -0.23 -3.56 -9.94
C LEU A 71 0.67 -4.39 -10.87
N ALA A 72 1.49 -5.27 -10.28
CA ALA A 72 2.35 -6.17 -11.05
C ALA A 72 1.53 -7.18 -11.87
N GLU A 73 0.48 -7.82 -11.32
CA GLU A 73 -0.41 -8.71 -12.09
C GLU A 73 -1.07 -8.00 -13.28
N ASN A 74 -1.30 -6.69 -13.16
CA ASN A 74 -1.83 -5.85 -14.23
C ASN A 74 -0.77 -5.28 -15.18
N GLY A 75 0.45 -5.84 -15.14
CA GLY A 75 1.51 -5.57 -16.12
C GLY A 75 2.39 -4.36 -15.82
N ALA A 76 2.28 -3.74 -14.65
CA ALA A 76 3.19 -2.68 -14.25
C ALA A 76 4.56 -3.22 -13.82
N ALA A 77 5.62 -2.45 -14.06
CA ALA A 77 6.92 -2.63 -13.41
C ALA A 77 6.91 -1.87 -12.08
N VAL A 78 6.76 -2.61 -10.97
CA VAL A 78 6.57 -2.00 -9.66
C VAL A 78 7.90 -1.90 -8.91
N ILE A 79 8.23 -0.70 -8.40
CA ILE A 79 9.30 -0.48 -7.43
C ILE A 79 8.64 -0.36 -6.05
N SER A 80 8.83 -1.38 -5.25
CA SER A 80 8.26 -1.49 -3.91
C SER A 80 9.24 -0.92 -2.89
N ILE A 81 8.94 0.24 -2.32
CA ILE A 81 9.84 0.97 -1.42
C ILE A 81 9.31 0.92 0.01
N ASP A 82 10.19 0.59 0.96
CA ASP A 82 9.90 0.67 2.38
C ASP A 82 11.18 0.79 3.18
N ARG A 83 11.14 1.50 4.31
CA ARG A 83 12.25 1.57 5.27
C ARG A 83 12.46 0.25 6.04
N ALA A 84 11.41 -0.57 6.14
CA ALA A 84 11.51 -1.91 6.73
C ALA A 84 12.38 -2.81 5.84
N ASN A 85 13.27 -3.57 6.46
CA ASN A 85 14.10 -4.52 5.73
C ASN A 85 13.27 -5.72 5.26
N ARG A 86 13.15 -5.89 3.95
CA ARG A 86 12.43 -6.99 3.27
C ARG A 86 13.40 -7.94 2.53
N GLU A 87 14.67 -7.92 2.89
CA GLU A 87 15.70 -8.81 2.33
C GLU A 87 15.23 -10.28 2.26
N ASN A 88 14.56 -10.73 3.33
CA ASN A 88 14.02 -12.09 3.46
C ASN A 88 12.54 -12.16 3.09
N LEU A 89 12.15 -11.57 1.95
CA LEU A 89 10.77 -11.61 1.48
C LEU A 89 10.26 -13.05 1.38
N PRO A 90 9.06 -13.36 1.94
CA PRO A 90 8.48 -14.69 1.94
C PRO A 90 8.39 -15.35 0.57
N LEU A 91 8.62 -16.67 0.51
CA LEU A 91 8.59 -17.49 -0.71
C LEU A 91 7.29 -17.38 -1.50
N LYS A 92 6.15 -17.25 -0.82
CA LYS A 92 4.83 -17.12 -1.45
C LYS A 92 4.76 -16.01 -2.50
N PHE A 93 5.53 -14.94 -2.32
CA PHE A 93 5.64 -13.83 -3.29
C PHE A 93 6.57 -14.19 -4.45
N ARG A 94 7.77 -14.72 -4.13
CA ARG A 94 8.79 -15.06 -5.13
C ARG A 94 8.38 -16.20 -6.06
N ARG A 95 7.43 -17.05 -5.67
CA ARG A 95 6.88 -18.13 -6.52
C ARG A 95 5.92 -17.61 -7.58
N ARG A 96 5.25 -16.50 -7.30
CA ARG A 96 4.18 -15.97 -8.17
C ARG A 96 4.65 -14.81 -9.03
N PHE A 97 5.60 -14.03 -8.52
CA PHE A 97 6.09 -12.82 -9.16
C PHE A 97 7.59 -12.94 -9.39
N ARG A 98 8.06 -12.31 -10.46
CA ARG A 98 9.48 -12.05 -10.63
C ARG A 98 9.85 -10.93 -9.64
N VAL A 99 10.63 -11.27 -8.59
CA VAL A 99 11.04 -10.33 -7.56
C VAL A 99 12.55 -10.19 -7.56
N GLU A 100 13.03 -8.97 -7.65
CA GLU A 100 14.44 -8.61 -7.65
C GLU A 100 14.71 -7.49 -6.64
N GLY A 101 15.93 -7.38 -6.13
CA GLY A 101 16.35 -6.21 -5.36
C GLY A 101 16.80 -5.10 -6.31
N LEU A 102 16.52 -3.84 -5.98
CA LEU A 102 17.09 -2.70 -6.71
C LEU A 102 18.61 -2.68 -6.51
N ARG A 103 19.04 -2.94 -5.27
CA ARG A 103 20.45 -3.13 -4.91
C ARG A 103 20.68 -4.59 -4.46
N SER A 104 21.90 -5.05 -4.51
CA SER A 104 22.25 -6.44 -4.18
C SER A 104 21.88 -6.88 -2.76
N HIS A 105 21.72 -5.93 -1.83
CA HIS A 105 21.35 -6.18 -0.43
C HIS A 105 19.85 -5.97 -0.14
N ASP A 106 19.06 -5.50 -1.11
CA ASP A 106 17.63 -5.28 -0.90
C ASP A 106 16.83 -6.59 -0.90
N LEU A 107 17.35 -7.63 -1.54
CA LEU A 107 16.73 -8.94 -1.56
C LEU A 107 17.79 -10.05 -1.52
N SER A 108 17.68 -10.95 -0.52
CA SER A 108 18.59 -12.10 -0.42
C SER A 108 18.38 -13.10 -1.57
N SER A 109 19.48 -13.58 -2.13
CA SER A 109 19.46 -14.68 -3.10
C SER A 109 19.16 -16.04 -2.42
N THR A 110 19.45 -16.13 -1.12
CA THR A 110 19.14 -17.34 -0.32
C THR A 110 17.74 -17.20 0.26
N VAL A 111 16.86 -18.08 -0.13
CA VAL A 111 15.52 -18.13 0.43
C VAL A 111 15.54 -18.91 1.72
N THR A 112 15.40 -18.23 2.85
CA THR A 112 15.13 -18.93 4.11
C THR A 112 13.63 -19.29 4.15
N PRO A 113 13.26 -20.52 4.53
CA PRO A 113 11.86 -20.85 4.81
C PRO A 113 11.29 -19.89 5.85
N ASP A 114 10.05 -19.45 5.66
CA ASP A 114 9.37 -18.48 6.53
C ASP A 114 9.62 -18.79 8.01
N GLY A 115 10.20 -17.81 8.69
CA GLY A 115 10.25 -17.61 10.13
C GLY A 115 10.13 -18.83 11.02
N VAL A 116 11.12 -19.71 11.04
CA VAL A 116 11.22 -20.73 12.10
C VAL A 116 11.52 -20.03 13.41
N ASN A 117 10.45 -19.58 14.06
CA ASN A 117 10.52 -19.25 15.47
C ASN A 117 10.85 -20.57 16.20
N ARG A 118 12.08 -20.70 16.70
CA ARG A 118 12.68 -21.92 17.28
C ARG A 118 11.95 -22.50 18.53
N ARG A 119 10.64 -22.29 18.65
CA ARG A 119 9.86 -22.67 19.86
C ARG A 119 8.75 -23.70 19.67
N THR A 120 8.55 -24.29 18.49
CA THR A 120 7.55 -25.38 18.39
C THR A 120 7.99 -26.50 17.45
N VAL A 121 8.41 -27.61 18.03
CA VAL A 121 8.85 -28.87 17.40
C VAL A 121 7.72 -29.58 16.61
N LYS A 122 6.53 -29.00 16.47
CA LYS A 122 5.36 -29.58 15.79
C LYS A 122 5.17 -29.17 14.32
N SER A 123 6.02 -28.30 13.76
CA SER A 123 5.88 -27.81 12.38
C SER A 123 6.79 -28.52 11.37
N LEU A 124 7.72 -29.36 11.80
CA LEU A 124 8.76 -29.95 10.94
C LEU A 124 8.24 -30.80 9.75
N THR A 125 7.04 -31.35 9.86
CA THR A 125 6.45 -32.16 8.76
C THR A 125 5.79 -31.31 7.69
N ALA A 126 5.21 -30.17 8.04
CA ALA A 126 4.60 -29.24 7.09
C ALA A 126 5.68 -28.49 6.29
N ASP A 127 6.75 -28.06 6.98
CA ASP A 127 7.88 -27.38 6.35
C ASP A 127 8.62 -28.27 5.34
N TRP A 128 8.71 -29.58 5.61
CA TRP A 128 9.34 -30.55 4.70
C TRP A 128 8.51 -30.81 3.45
N ILE A 129 7.20 -30.84 3.57
CA ILE A 129 6.27 -30.96 2.43
C ILE A 129 6.33 -29.70 1.57
N ASP A 130 6.42 -28.52 2.18
CA ASP A 130 6.56 -27.26 1.46
C ASP A 130 7.93 -27.13 0.79
N GLN A 131 9.01 -27.66 1.38
CA GLN A 131 10.33 -27.73 0.74
C GLN A 131 10.37 -28.70 -0.46
N ILE A 132 9.68 -29.83 -0.39
CA ILE A 132 9.58 -30.78 -1.51
C ILE A 132 8.75 -30.16 -2.64
N ARG A 133 7.60 -29.54 -2.34
CA ARG A 133 6.82 -28.77 -3.31
C ARG A 133 7.64 -27.66 -3.96
N TYR A 134 8.43 -26.94 -3.17
CA TYR A 134 9.33 -25.92 -3.68
C TYR A 134 10.34 -26.44 -4.69
N GLY A 135 10.96 -27.60 -4.43
CA GLY A 135 11.87 -28.24 -5.37
C GLY A 135 11.19 -28.58 -6.69
N PHE A 136 9.94 -29.06 -6.66
CA PHE A 136 9.16 -29.39 -7.86
C PHE A 136 8.68 -28.11 -8.59
N ASP A 137 8.30 -27.07 -7.87
CA ASP A 137 7.83 -25.80 -8.45
C ASP A 137 8.99 -25.00 -9.09
N GLN A 138 10.22 -25.08 -8.54
CA GLN A 138 11.43 -24.51 -9.16
C GLN A 138 11.78 -25.21 -10.49
N LEU A 139 11.54 -26.51 -10.59
CA LEU A 139 11.75 -27.26 -11.84
C LEU A 139 10.70 -26.91 -12.90
N SER A 140 9.49 -26.53 -12.49
CA SER A 140 8.43 -26.06 -13.39
C SER A 140 8.54 -24.56 -13.73
N ALA A 141 8.97 -23.71 -12.80
CA ALA A 141 9.10 -22.27 -13.00
C ALA A 141 10.21 -21.90 -13.99
N ASN A 142 11.22 -22.76 -14.17
CA ASN A 142 12.25 -22.56 -15.20
C ASN A 142 11.74 -22.74 -16.64
N GLN A 143 10.46 -23.10 -16.85
CA GLN A 143 9.88 -23.24 -18.19
C GLN A 143 8.99 -22.07 -18.63
N ASP A 144 8.55 -21.21 -17.71
CA ASP A 144 7.75 -20.01 -18.04
C ASP A 144 8.60 -18.73 -17.95
N GLN A 145 9.43 -18.48 -18.98
CA GLN A 145 10.16 -17.20 -19.13
C GLN A 145 9.25 -16.01 -19.50
N ASN A 146 7.94 -16.15 -19.34
CA ASN A 146 6.93 -15.15 -19.62
C ASN A 146 6.17 -14.71 -18.34
N LEU A 147 6.84 -14.49 -17.22
CA LEU A 147 6.21 -13.81 -16.10
C LEU A 147 6.17 -12.30 -16.41
N PRO A 148 5.00 -11.73 -16.79
CA PRO A 148 4.90 -10.32 -17.16
C PRO A 148 5.04 -9.37 -15.96
N SER A 149 5.04 -9.91 -14.74
CA SER A 149 4.88 -9.17 -13.50
C SER A 149 6.21 -9.05 -12.77
N GLN A 150 6.79 -7.85 -12.75
CA GLN A 150 8.06 -7.60 -12.05
C GLN A 150 7.84 -6.68 -10.85
N VAL A 151 8.34 -7.09 -9.67
CA VAL A 151 8.41 -6.27 -8.46
C VAL A 151 9.87 -6.12 -8.06
N ILE A 152 10.33 -4.89 -7.92
CA ILE A 152 11.67 -4.53 -7.52
C ILE A 152 11.62 -4.04 -6.07
N ILE A 153 12.28 -4.74 -5.16
CA ILE A 153 12.35 -4.36 -3.75
C ILE A 153 13.44 -3.32 -3.56
N TYR A 154 13.11 -2.23 -2.88
CA TYR A 154 14.02 -1.18 -2.50
C TYR A 154 13.82 -0.85 -1.02
N ASN A 155 14.75 -1.28 -0.15
CA ASN A 155 14.68 -1.06 1.30
C ASN A 155 15.32 0.30 1.62
N GLN A 156 14.54 1.38 1.51
CA GLN A 156 15.02 2.75 1.60
C GLN A 156 13.99 3.65 2.28
N ASP A 157 14.48 4.70 2.93
CA ASP A 157 13.62 5.79 3.39
C ASP A 157 13.12 6.61 2.22
N LEU A 158 11.85 7.03 2.28
CA LEU A 158 11.20 7.78 1.20
C LEU A 158 11.73 9.22 1.06
N THR A 159 12.50 9.72 2.01
CA THR A 159 13.15 11.03 1.95
C THR A 159 14.42 11.04 1.08
N GLU A 160 14.96 9.86 0.72
CA GLU A 160 16.23 9.73 0.00
C GLU A 160 16.18 8.62 -1.07
N LEU A 161 15.51 8.86 -2.19
CA LEU A 161 15.41 7.89 -3.30
C LEU A 161 16.59 8.04 -4.29
N VAL A 162 17.82 8.03 -3.76
CA VAL A 162 19.05 8.34 -4.52
C VAL A 162 19.31 7.43 -5.72
N ASP A 163 18.82 6.18 -5.68
CA ASP A 163 18.98 5.21 -6.76
C ASP A 163 17.87 5.33 -7.84
N ILE A 164 16.93 6.28 -7.67
CA ILE A 164 15.87 6.54 -8.63
C ILE A 164 16.07 7.92 -9.24
N ALA A 165 16.24 7.93 -10.57
CA ALA A 165 16.48 9.17 -11.30
C ALA A 165 15.25 10.10 -11.30
N ASP A 166 15.49 11.39 -11.42
CA ASP A 166 14.45 12.38 -11.67
C ASP A 166 13.66 12.02 -12.94
N ASP A 167 12.39 12.37 -12.98
CA ASP A 167 11.53 12.23 -14.15
C ASP A 167 11.48 10.82 -14.76
N SER A 168 11.63 9.77 -13.93
CA SER A 168 11.75 8.38 -14.39
C SER A 168 10.54 7.50 -14.11
N ILE A 169 9.61 7.93 -13.26
CA ILE A 169 8.46 7.16 -12.75
C ILE A 169 7.16 7.70 -13.33
N ASP A 170 6.29 6.80 -13.81
CA ASP A 170 5.01 7.19 -14.39
C ASP A 170 3.95 7.53 -13.34
N SER A 171 3.91 6.77 -12.24
CA SER A 171 3.00 7.01 -11.12
C SER A 171 3.61 6.55 -9.79
N VAL A 172 3.20 7.18 -8.71
CA VAL A 172 3.48 6.75 -7.34
C VAL A 172 2.16 6.46 -6.65
N VAL A 173 2.06 5.33 -5.96
CA VAL A 173 0.94 5.02 -5.05
C VAL A 173 1.47 4.91 -3.62
N ALA A 174 0.67 5.34 -2.64
CA ALA A 174 0.96 5.21 -1.23
C ALA A 174 -0.34 4.90 -0.48
N VAL A 175 -0.45 3.69 0.06
CA VAL A 175 -1.66 3.21 0.75
C VAL A 175 -1.45 3.29 2.24
N SER A 176 -2.07 4.29 2.90
CA SER A 176 -2.05 4.41 4.36
C SER A 176 -0.65 4.18 4.96
N SER A 177 0.34 4.86 4.42
CA SER A 177 1.75 4.71 4.79
C SER A 177 2.41 6.06 5.09
N LEU A 178 1.99 7.12 4.42
CA LEU A 178 2.60 8.44 4.56
C LEU A 178 2.22 9.13 5.88
N GLU A 179 1.12 8.75 6.50
CA GLU A 179 0.70 9.24 7.81
C GLU A 179 1.63 8.85 8.97
N HIS A 180 2.54 7.91 8.76
CA HIS A 180 3.56 7.56 9.76
C HIS A 180 4.73 8.56 9.81
N ASN A 181 4.73 9.58 8.97
CA ASN A 181 5.67 10.69 9.00
C ASN A 181 5.08 11.88 9.78
N SER A 182 5.92 12.65 10.47
CA SER A 182 5.48 13.94 11.01
C SER A 182 5.11 14.91 9.89
N PRO A 183 4.35 15.99 10.16
CA PRO A 183 4.04 16.98 9.13
C PRO A 183 5.27 17.54 8.40
N GLN A 184 6.40 17.68 9.11
CA GLN A 184 7.66 18.16 8.53
C GLN A 184 8.33 17.10 7.64
N ASP A 185 8.37 15.86 8.10
CA ASP A 185 8.95 14.76 7.34
C ASP A 185 8.10 14.42 6.12
N LEU A 186 6.76 14.49 6.24
CA LEU A 186 5.84 14.28 5.11
C LEU A 186 6.08 15.27 3.98
N GLU A 187 6.40 16.54 4.28
CA GLU A 187 6.73 17.54 3.26
C GLU A 187 7.98 17.13 2.45
N ALA A 188 9.02 16.61 3.14
CA ALA A 188 10.22 16.09 2.49
C ALA A 188 9.94 14.83 1.64
N VAL A 189 9.17 13.89 2.17
CA VAL A 189 8.76 12.66 1.44
C VAL A 189 7.99 13.03 0.18
N VAL A 190 7.00 13.90 0.26
CA VAL A 190 6.19 14.32 -0.90
C VAL A 190 7.05 14.99 -1.96
N ALA A 191 8.00 15.86 -1.54
CA ALA A 191 8.91 16.51 -2.47
C ALA A 191 9.77 15.49 -3.23
N GLU A 192 10.29 14.47 -2.54
CA GLU A 192 11.12 13.42 -3.13
C GLU A 192 10.31 12.51 -4.09
N LEU A 193 9.09 12.14 -3.70
CA LEU A 193 8.20 11.37 -4.57
C LEU A 193 7.81 12.14 -5.83
N ILE A 194 7.64 13.46 -5.73
CA ILE A 194 7.39 14.32 -6.90
C ILE A 194 8.65 14.48 -7.76
N ARG A 195 9.85 14.54 -7.16
CA ARG A 195 11.11 14.60 -7.92
C ARG A 195 11.22 13.46 -8.92
N VAL A 196 10.98 12.24 -8.47
CA VAL A 196 11.12 11.02 -9.32
C VAL A 196 10.02 10.84 -10.35
N LEU A 197 8.85 11.46 -10.18
CA LEU A 197 7.75 11.41 -11.16
C LEU A 197 8.15 12.13 -12.46
N LYS A 198 7.73 11.59 -13.58
CA LYS A 198 7.76 12.28 -14.88
C LYS A 198 6.83 13.49 -14.86
N PRO A 199 7.10 14.53 -15.67
CA PRO A 199 6.10 15.57 -15.95
C PRO A 199 4.77 14.94 -16.41
N GLY A 200 3.66 15.35 -15.76
CA GLY A 200 2.34 14.74 -15.99
C GLY A 200 2.08 13.44 -15.23
N GLY A 201 3.08 12.88 -14.54
CA GLY A 201 2.92 11.73 -13.66
C GLY A 201 2.16 12.09 -12.38
N ALA A 202 1.52 11.10 -11.75
CA ALA A 202 0.65 11.27 -10.59
C ALA A 202 1.21 10.62 -9.33
N LEU A 203 1.13 11.33 -8.20
CA LEU A 203 1.22 10.77 -6.86
C LEU A 203 -0.21 10.56 -6.32
N LEU A 204 -0.58 9.32 -6.09
CA LEU A 204 -1.84 8.87 -5.52
C LEU A 204 -1.58 8.38 -4.10
N ALA A 205 -2.04 9.13 -3.11
CA ALA A 205 -1.81 8.79 -1.70
C ALA A 205 -3.13 8.71 -0.93
N THR A 206 -3.24 7.75 -0.03
CA THR A 206 -4.29 7.72 0.99
C THR A 206 -3.68 7.84 2.37
N LEU A 207 -4.33 8.62 3.25
CA LEU A 207 -3.88 8.94 4.61
C LEU A 207 -5.06 9.05 5.56
N GLY A 208 -4.76 9.16 6.87
CA GLY A 208 -5.74 9.55 7.87
C GLY A 208 -6.12 11.03 7.75
N ALA A 209 -7.43 11.33 7.78
CA ALA A 209 -7.97 12.67 7.72
C ALA A 209 -8.49 13.14 9.09
N SER A 210 -8.26 14.40 9.38
CA SER A 210 -8.85 15.13 10.49
C SER A 210 -9.84 16.18 9.99
N LYS A 211 -10.92 16.40 10.75
CA LYS A 211 -11.94 17.38 10.42
C LYS A 211 -11.45 18.83 10.55
N VAL A 212 -10.61 19.12 11.54
CA VAL A 212 -10.21 20.51 11.90
C VAL A 212 -8.69 20.64 11.98
N ASP A 213 -8.08 20.12 13.02
CA ASP A 213 -6.65 20.25 13.29
C ASP A 213 -5.94 18.90 13.16
N ASP A 214 -4.66 18.93 12.80
CA ASP A 214 -3.86 17.73 12.75
C ASP A 214 -3.71 17.12 14.15
N TRP A 215 -3.79 15.81 14.25
CA TRP A 215 -3.58 15.10 15.51
C TRP A 215 -2.92 13.75 15.27
N PHE A 216 -2.25 13.23 16.29
CA PHE A 216 -1.57 11.95 16.22
C PHE A 216 -2.45 10.86 16.84
N HIS A 217 -2.74 9.82 16.06
CA HIS A 217 -3.50 8.65 16.50
C HIS A 217 -2.55 7.60 17.06
N GLU A 218 -2.42 7.58 18.40
CA GLU A 218 -1.51 6.68 19.11
C GLU A 218 -1.70 5.19 18.76
N PRO A 219 -2.94 4.65 18.66
CA PRO A 219 -3.10 3.22 18.39
C PRO A 219 -2.54 2.78 17.05
N SER A 220 -2.65 3.58 16.00
CA SER A 220 -2.08 3.27 14.68
C SER A 220 -0.69 3.86 14.46
N GLN A 221 -0.17 4.65 15.42
CA GLN A 221 1.10 5.40 15.27
C GLN A 221 1.13 6.25 13.98
N GLY A 222 0.00 6.87 13.66
CA GLY A 222 -0.17 7.66 12.44
C GLY A 222 -0.78 9.03 12.71
N TRP A 223 -0.49 9.99 11.85
CA TRP A 223 -1.09 11.31 11.87
C TRP A 223 -2.39 11.36 11.10
N CYS A 224 -3.38 12.03 11.64
CA CYS A 224 -4.60 12.42 10.94
C CYS A 224 -4.47 13.89 10.57
N TYR A 225 -4.49 14.19 9.28
CA TYR A 225 -4.20 15.52 8.75
C TYR A 225 -5.46 16.29 8.39
N SER A 226 -5.47 17.58 8.71
CA SER A 226 -6.49 18.50 8.25
C SER A 226 -6.37 18.77 6.74
N GLU A 227 -7.47 19.12 6.10
CA GLU A 227 -7.48 19.54 4.69
C GLU A 227 -6.46 20.65 4.41
N LYS A 228 -6.35 21.62 5.32
CA LYS A 228 -5.40 22.73 5.21
C LYS A 228 -3.95 22.25 5.15
N THR A 229 -3.56 21.33 6.02
CA THR A 229 -2.21 20.76 6.05
C THR A 229 -1.93 19.94 4.81
N LEU A 230 -2.87 19.08 4.39
CA LEU A 230 -2.72 18.26 3.18
C LEU A 230 -2.59 19.12 1.92
N ARG A 231 -3.43 20.16 1.76
CA ARG A 231 -3.31 21.10 0.64
C ARG A 231 -1.94 21.77 0.59
N LYS A 232 -1.42 22.18 1.76
CA LYS A 232 -0.09 22.80 1.85
C LYS A 232 1.00 21.82 1.43
N ILE A 233 1.04 20.62 2.01
CA ILE A 233 2.11 19.63 1.80
C ILE A 233 2.11 19.12 0.36
N PHE A 234 0.94 18.73 -0.17
CA PHE A 234 0.80 18.24 -1.53
C PHE A 234 0.67 19.34 -2.58
N GLN A 235 0.72 20.61 -2.16
CA GLN A 235 0.55 21.78 -3.04
C GLN A 235 -0.70 21.67 -3.92
N ILE A 236 -1.83 21.27 -3.32
CA ILE A 236 -3.12 21.20 -4.00
C ILE A 236 -3.73 22.61 -4.03
N PRO A 237 -4.12 23.12 -5.21
CA PRO A 237 -4.73 24.45 -5.32
C PRO A 237 -5.98 24.58 -4.47
N THR A 238 -6.22 25.79 -3.97
CA THR A 238 -7.41 26.10 -3.13
C THR A 238 -8.72 25.95 -3.88
N GLU A 239 -8.70 26.15 -5.20
CA GLU A 239 -9.83 25.97 -6.11
C GLU A 239 -10.16 24.51 -6.42
N THR A 240 -9.27 23.57 -6.12
CA THR A 240 -9.56 22.14 -6.30
C THR A 240 -10.72 21.75 -5.37
N PRO A 241 -11.82 21.22 -5.92
CA PRO A 241 -12.96 20.82 -5.10
C PRO A 241 -12.59 19.78 -4.04
N SER A 242 -13.26 19.82 -2.89
CA SER A 242 -13.17 18.77 -1.88
C SER A 242 -14.54 18.48 -1.26
N ASN A 243 -14.66 17.35 -0.59
CA ASN A 243 -15.86 16.94 0.11
C ASN A 243 -15.74 17.05 1.65
N TYR A 244 -14.71 17.74 2.16
CA TYR A 244 -14.48 17.87 3.62
C TYR A 244 -15.66 18.49 4.38
N ALA A 245 -16.47 19.32 3.72
CA ALA A 245 -17.70 19.84 4.31
C ALA A 245 -18.72 18.73 4.70
N GLN A 246 -18.56 17.53 4.15
CA GLN A 246 -19.40 16.36 4.42
C GLN A 246 -18.75 15.40 5.44
N TYR A 247 -17.69 15.80 6.13
CA TYR A 247 -16.91 14.90 7.01
C TYR A 247 -17.80 14.10 7.96
N ASP A 248 -18.68 14.75 8.70
CA ASP A 248 -19.52 14.08 9.71
C ASP A 248 -20.47 13.06 9.07
N LEU A 249 -21.08 13.41 7.94
CA LEU A 249 -22.00 12.54 7.21
C LEU A 249 -21.26 11.30 6.67
N LEU A 250 -20.10 11.50 6.06
CA LEU A 250 -19.29 10.40 5.51
C LEU A 250 -18.75 9.51 6.62
N PHE A 251 -18.38 10.10 7.76
CA PHE A 251 -17.91 9.36 8.92
C PHE A 251 -19.03 8.52 9.54
N GLU A 252 -20.25 9.03 9.61
CA GLU A 252 -21.43 8.26 10.05
C GLU A 252 -21.66 7.04 9.15
N TYR A 253 -21.57 7.20 7.83
CA TYR A 253 -21.70 6.07 6.89
C TYR A 253 -20.56 5.05 7.07
N LEU A 254 -19.35 5.51 7.32
CA LEU A 254 -18.19 4.65 7.52
C LEU A 254 -18.34 3.80 8.80
N ILE A 255 -18.69 4.41 9.94
CA ILE A 255 -18.85 3.67 11.21
C ILE A 255 -19.97 2.61 11.12
N ASN A 256 -21.00 2.85 10.34
CA ASN A 256 -22.14 1.94 10.16
C ASN A 256 -21.95 0.92 9.01
N ASN A 257 -20.79 0.94 8.33
CA ASN A 257 -20.56 0.05 7.19
C ASN A 257 -20.23 -1.38 7.64
N LYS A 258 -21.13 -2.32 7.32
CA LYS A 258 -20.99 -3.73 7.71
C LYS A 258 -19.89 -4.45 6.94
N GLU A 259 -19.69 -4.13 5.68
CA GLU A 259 -18.66 -4.80 4.88
C GLU A 259 -17.25 -4.55 5.44
N LEU A 260 -16.95 -3.33 5.86
CA LEU A 260 -15.67 -3.02 6.52
C LEU A 260 -15.54 -3.75 7.86
N GLN A 261 -16.61 -3.80 8.66
CA GLN A 261 -16.62 -4.53 9.94
C GLN A 261 -16.38 -6.03 9.76
N GLU A 262 -17.06 -6.66 8.79
CA GLU A 262 -16.97 -8.10 8.51
C GLU A 262 -15.62 -8.50 7.88
N ASN A 263 -14.94 -7.57 7.22
CA ASN A 263 -13.61 -7.78 6.65
C ASN A 263 -12.46 -7.36 7.56
N LEU A 264 -12.71 -7.09 8.84
CA LEU A 264 -11.68 -6.72 9.80
C LEU A 264 -10.64 -7.84 9.94
N ALA A 265 -9.38 -7.51 9.73
CA ALA A 265 -8.28 -8.47 9.71
C ALA A 265 -8.06 -9.14 11.08
N SER A 266 -7.59 -10.38 11.09
CA SER A 266 -7.41 -11.18 12.31
C SER A 266 -6.40 -10.57 13.27
N PHE A 267 -5.41 -9.83 12.78
CA PHE A 267 -4.41 -9.19 13.64
C PHE A 267 -5.00 -8.12 14.58
N TYR A 268 -6.14 -7.50 14.23
CA TYR A 268 -6.82 -6.56 15.13
C TYR A 268 -7.40 -7.22 16.39
N TYR A 269 -7.63 -8.54 16.36
CA TYR A 269 -8.10 -9.30 17.53
C TYR A 269 -6.98 -9.75 18.47
N GLN A 270 -5.71 -9.51 18.10
CA GLN A 270 -4.54 -10.05 18.81
C GLN A 270 -3.84 -9.01 19.69
N SER A 271 -4.06 -7.72 19.46
CA SER A 271 -3.35 -6.63 20.13
C SER A 271 -4.27 -5.45 20.42
N GLY A 272 -4.00 -4.74 21.51
CA GLY A 272 -4.57 -3.43 21.79
C GLY A 272 -3.81 -2.27 21.13
N ASP A 273 -2.78 -2.53 20.35
CA ASP A 273 -1.81 -1.54 19.88
C ASP A 273 -2.06 -1.10 18.43
N ASN A 274 -3.30 -1.18 17.95
CA ASN A 274 -3.65 -0.77 16.58
C ASN A 274 -5.00 -0.08 16.52
N GLY A 275 -5.39 0.41 15.35
CA GLY A 275 -6.56 1.25 15.16
C GLY A 275 -7.92 0.60 15.49
N MET A 276 -7.97 -0.73 15.70
CA MET A 276 -9.20 -1.47 16.09
C MET A 276 -8.87 -2.45 17.22
N PRO A 277 -8.45 -1.98 18.41
CA PRO A 277 -7.93 -2.84 19.48
C PRO A 277 -8.92 -3.92 19.87
N TRP A 278 -8.42 -5.14 20.00
CA TRP A 278 -9.20 -6.33 20.37
C TRP A 278 -10.37 -6.64 19.45
N GLY A 279 -10.27 -6.22 18.18
CA GLY A 279 -11.30 -6.44 17.17
C GLY A 279 -12.60 -5.62 17.41
N VAL A 280 -12.55 -4.63 18.28
CA VAL A 280 -13.67 -3.72 18.48
C VAL A 280 -13.69 -2.70 17.37
N TRP A 281 -14.77 -2.70 16.56
CA TRP A 281 -14.96 -1.71 15.51
C TRP A 281 -15.22 -0.33 16.11
N ASN A 282 -14.23 0.52 16.01
CA ASN A 282 -14.26 1.90 16.55
C ASN A 282 -13.39 2.84 15.72
N PRO A 283 -13.74 3.13 14.45
CA PRO A 283 -13.01 4.10 13.65
C PRO A 283 -12.98 5.47 14.34
N GLU A 284 -11.83 6.12 14.39
CA GLU A 284 -11.66 7.43 15.02
C GLU A 284 -11.36 8.54 13.99
N TYR A 285 -11.13 8.18 12.74
CA TYR A 285 -10.84 9.12 11.64
C TYR A 285 -11.39 8.61 10.30
N MET A 286 -11.40 9.49 9.31
CA MET A 286 -11.73 9.16 7.93
C MET A 286 -10.46 8.91 7.13
N PRO A 287 -10.43 7.99 6.16
CA PRO A 287 -9.41 8.00 5.12
C PRO A 287 -9.66 9.11 4.10
N VAL A 288 -8.59 9.73 3.60
CA VAL A 288 -8.60 10.73 2.53
C VAL A 288 -7.72 10.29 1.38
N GLY A 289 -8.17 10.52 0.16
CA GLY A 289 -7.41 10.31 -1.06
C GLY A 289 -6.88 11.62 -1.65
N ILE A 290 -5.63 11.63 -2.08
CA ILE A 290 -4.97 12.76 -2.72
C ILE A 290 -4.37 12.33 -4.04
N CYS A 291 -4.71 13.04 -5.11
CA CYS A 291 -4.03 12.94 -6.40
C CYS A 291 -3.28 14.25 -6.65
N LYS A 292 -1.95 14.15 -6.70
CA LYS A 292 -1.06 15.26 -7.07
C LYS A 292 -0.40 14.98 -8.41
N ILE A 293 -0.50 15.92 -9.35
CA ILE A 293 0.13 15.84 -10.66
C ILE A 293 1.42 16.65 -10.68
N LYS A 294 2.52 16.02 -11.14
CA LYS A 294 3.77 16.77 -11.38
C LYS A 294 3.59 17.71 -12.58
N LYS A 295 3.75 19.00 -12.34
CA LYS A 295 3.77 20.02 -13.42
C LYS A 295 5.07 19.90 -14.21
N GLY A 296 4.99 20.18 -15.49
CA GLY A 296 6.15 20.22 -16.38
C GLY A 296 6.99 21.49 -16.18
#